data_bdf7ee1d5e4a7bd8ca692c82ef4bb477
#
_entry.id   bdf7ee1d5e4a7bd8ca692c82ef4bb477
#
_cell.length_a   1.000
_cell.length_b   1.000
_cell.length_c   1.000
_cell.angle_alpha   90.00
_cell.angle_beta   90.00
_cell.angle_gamma   90.00
#
_symmetry.space_group_name_H-M   'P 1'
#
loop_
_entity.id
_entity.type
_entity.pdbx_description
1 polymer ?
#
loop_
_entity_poly.entity_id
_entity_poly.type
_entity_poly.pdbx_seq_one_letter_code
_entity_poly.pdbx_strand_id
1 'polypeptide(L)'
;MAQVKIDWEEFKNNIRYFYNNRKQCEVYIKTVDAAVDTEEKQKRFYEEFGDMCDKISVERVIPIWTGYDEIYKDFDIDKKNGLHGDRIRRVECCPFPFYSFVINPDGQATVCCSDWERKTVVGDANIQSVKEIWNGKQYRNFLMGMLKNGRTQNHEACRVCAYPCYDAVDDIDPYRQKILEKYKNVTREKETL
;
A
#
# COMPACT_ATOMS: atom_id res chain seq x y z
N MET A 1 -3.11 13.31 -13.17
CA MET A 1 -4.38 13.17 -13.94
C MET A 1 -4.10 12.44 -15.25
N ALA A 2 -4.95 11.49 -15.63
CA ALA A 2 -4.81 10.83 -16.93
C ALA A 2 -5.00 11.90 -18.03
N GLN A 3 -4.04 12.00 -18.94
CA GLN A 3 -4.09 12.95 -20.06
C GLN A 3 -4.91 12.44 -21.24
N VAL A 4 -5.57 11.27 -21.08
CA VAL A 4 -6.38 10.62 -22.11
C VAL A 4 -7.84 11.00 -21.88
N LYS A 5 -8.51 11.42 -22.97
CA LYS A 5 -9.95 11.65 -22.95
C LYS A 5 -10.66 10.30 -22.80
N ILE A 6 -11.35 10.11 -21.69
CA ILE A 6 -12.09 8.89 -21.36
C ILE A 6 -13.53 9.10 -21.82
N ASP A 7 -14.09 8.14 -22.56
CA ASP A 7 -15.52 8.03 -22.75
C ASP A 7 -16.12 7.48 -21.45
N TRP A 8 -16.87 8.34 -20.76
CA TRP A 8 -17.39 8.04 -19.42
C TRP A 8 -18.46 6.94 -19.43
N GLU A 9 -19.28 6.91 -20.46
CA GLU A 9 -20.32 5.87 -20.59
C GLU A 9 -19.69 4.51 -20.95
N GLU A 10 -18.73 4.51 -21.86
CA GLU A 10 -17.96 3.29 -22.16
C GLU A 10 -17.26 2.76 -20.92
N PHE A 11 -16.62 3.63 -20.13
CA PHE A 11 -15.94 3.25 -18.90
C PHE A 11 -16.91 2.59 -17.89
N LYS A 12 -18.07 3.18 -17.64
CA LYS A 12 -19.11 2.60 -16.76
C LYS A 12 -19.64 1.27 -17.30
N ASN A 13 -19.89 1.19 -18.59
CA ASN A 13 -20.36 -0.03 -19.23
C ASN A 13 -19.35 -1.17 -19.13
N ASN A 14 -18.04 -0.89 -19.24
CA ASN A 14 -16.98 -1.87 -19.05
C ASN A 14 -16.93 -2.40 -17.61
N ILE A 15 -17.10 -1.52 -16.60
CA ILE A 15 -17.19 -1.94 -15.20
C ILE A 15 -18.42 -2.83 -14.97
N ARG A 16 -19.58 -2.40 -15.46
CA ARG A 16 -20.84 -3.17 -15.34
C ARG A 16 -20.74 -4.53 -16.02
N TYR A 17 -20.16 -4.57 -17.23
CA TYR A 17 -19.92 -5.84 -17.92
C TYR A 17 -19.03 -6.76 -17.10
N PHE A 18 -17.91 -6.25 -16.58
CA PHE A 18 -17.00 -7.02 -15.72
C PHE A 18 -17.71 -7.52 -14.47
N TYR A 19 -18.41 -6.65 -13.76
CA TYR A 19 -19.17 -7.00 -12.56
C TYR A 19 -20.17 -8.12 -12.78
N ASN A 20 -20.93 -8.06 -13.86
CA ASN A 20 -21.94 -9.06 -14.18
C ASN A 20 -21.38 -10.40 -14.67
N ASN A 21 -20.18 -10.42 -15.22
CA ASN A 21 -19.53 -11.62 -15.78
C ASN A 21 -18.42 -12.21 -14.92
N ARG A 22 -18.08 -11.58 -13.78
CA ARG A 22 -17.05 -12.08 -12.87
C ARG A 22 -17.46 -13.41 -12.22
N LYS A 23 -16.46 -14.24 -11.89
CA LYS A 23 -16.72 -15.55 -11.27
C LYS A 23 -16.26 -15.63 -9.81
N GLN A 24 -15.08 -15.12 -9.49
CA GLN A 24 -14.41 -15.36 -8.20
C GLN A 24 -13.84 -14.09 -7.54
N CYS A 25 -13.83 -12.95 -8.22
CA CYS A 25 -13.27 -11.72 -7.67
C CYS A 25 -14.36 -10.82 -7.10
N GLU A 26 -14.02 -10.09 -6.04
CA GLU A 26 -14.79 -8.93 -5.58
C GLU A 26 -14.40 -7.69 -6.41
N VAL A 27 -15.36 -6.85 -6.69
CA VAL A 27 -15.16 -5.54 -7.32
C VAL A 27 -15.25 -4.48 -6.24
N TYR A 28 -14.15 -3.77 -6.04
CA TYR A 28 -14.08 -2.65 -5.12
C TYR A 28 -13.86 -1.36 -5.90
N ILE A 29 -14.83 -0.45 -5.83
CA ILE A 29 -14.75 0.87 -6.46
C ILE A 29 -14.46 1.91 -5.38
N LYS A 30 -13.45 2.74 -5.62
CA LYS A 30 -13.08 3.81 -4.71
C LYS A 30 -12.71 5.09 -5.45
N THR A 31 -12.95 6.20 -4.79
CA THR A 31 -12.50 7.53 -5.21
C THR A 31 -11.86 8.25 -4.03
N VAL A 32 -11.29 9.42 -4.27
CA VAL A 32 -10.73 10.26 -3.21
C VAL A 32 -11.64 11.44 -2.90
N ASP A 33 -11.64 11.89 -1.66
CA ASP A 33 -12.44 13.01 -1.17
C ASP A 33 -12.24 14.29 -1.99
N ALA A 34 -11.01 14.57 -2.44
CA ALA A 34 -10.71 15.70 -3.30
C ALA A 34 -11.40 15.65 -4.69
N ALA A 35 -11.81 14.47 -5.16
CA ALA A 35 -12.56 14.32 -6.42
C ALA A 35 -14.07 14.49 -6.20
N VAL A 36 -14.54 14.27 -4.99
CA VAL A 36 -15.95 14.33 -4.58
C VAL A 36 -16.11 15.22 -3.34
N ASP A 37 -15.66 16.47 -3.47
CA ASP A 37 -15.50 17.47 -2.43
C ASP A 37 -16.83 18.08 -1.90
N THR A 38 -17.97 17.67 -2.45
CA THR A 38 -19.31 18.08 -2.00
C THR A 38 -20.20 16.87 -1.75
N GLU A 39 -21.20 17.02 -0.86
CA GLU A 39 -22.18 15.96 -0.58
C GLU A 39 -22.90 15.49 -1.87
N GLU A 40 -23.19 16.42 -2.78
CA GLU A 40 -23.85 16.10 -4.05
C GLU A 40 -22.95 15.21 -4.94
N LYS A 41 -21.64 15.53 -5.04
CA LYS A 41 -20.67 14.72 -5.81
C LYS A 41 -20.49 13.34 -5.17
N GLN A 42 -20.44 13.26 -3.83
CA GLN A 42 -20.37 11.98 -3.12
C GLN A 42 -21.62 11.13 -3.38
N LYS A 43 -22.79 11.72 -3.21
CA LYS A 43 -24.07 11.05 -3.49
C LYS A 43 -24.11 10.53 -4.93
N ARG A 44 -23.76 11.37 -5.89
CA ARG A 44 -23.69 10.99 -7.30
C ARG A 44 -22.72 9.83 -7.55
N PHE A 45 -21.56 9.82 -6.91
CA PHE A 45 -20.58 8.73 -7.00
C PHE A 45 -21.20 7.40 -6.53
N TYR A 46 -21.87 7.39 -5.38
CA TYR A 46 -22.54 6.20 -4.88
C TYR A 46 -23.71 5.75 -5.76
N GLU A 47 -24.47 6.68 -6.30
CA GLU A 47 -25.60 6.39 -7.22
C GLU A 47 -25.10 5.82 -8.57
N GLU A 48 -24.01 6.33 -9.11
CA GLU A 48 -23.48 5.91 -10.42
C GLU A 48 -22.77 4.54 -10.36
N PHE A 49 -22.16 4.18 -9.23
CA PHE A 49 -21.30 3.01 -9.16
C PHE A 49 -21.75 1.93 -8.17
N GLY A 50 -22.68 2.23 -7.27
CA GLY A 50 -23.06 1.34 -6.19
C GLY A 50 -23.72 0.03 -6.63
N ASP A 51 -24.34 -0.01 -7.81
CA ASP A 51 -24.98 -1.19 -8.38
C ASP A 51 -24.04 -2.12 -9.17
N MET A 52 -22.76 -1.73 -9.33
CA MET A 52 -21.77 -2.48 -10.11
C MET A 52 -20.47 -2.75 -9.34
N CYS A 53 -20.58 -2.90 -8.02
CA CYS A 53 -19.47 -3.25 -7.14
C CYS A 53 -19.96 -4.03 -5.91
N ASP A 54 -19.02 -4.74 -5.27
CA ASP A 54 -19.25 -5.41 -3.98
C ASP A 54 -18.91 -4.48 -2.81
N LYS A 55 -17.97 -3.54 -3.04
CA LYS A 55 -17.55 -2.54 -2.06
C LYS A 55 -17.33 -1.21 -2.76
N ILE A 56 -17.71 -0.14 -2.07
CA ILE A 56 -17.53 1.23 -2.57
C ILE A 56 -17.14 2.15 -1.41
N SER A 57 -16.17 3.02 -1.62
CA SER A 57 -15.76 4.00 -0.61
C SER A 57 -15.20 5.29 -1.19
N VAL A 58 -15.24 6.34 -0.38
CA VAL A 58 -14.48 7.57 -0.58
C VAL A 58 -13.32 7.54 0.42
N GLU A 59 -12.10 7.54 -0.09
CA GLU A 59 -10.88 7.57 0.70
C GLU A 59 -10.39 9.01 0.84
N ARG A 60 -9.70 9.32 1.94
CA ARG A 60 -9.10 10.63 2.13
C ARG A 60 -7.78 10.73 1.39
N VAL A 61 -7.47 11.93 0.88
CA VAL A 61 -6.10 12.21 0.44
C VAL A 61 -5.20 12.28 1.67
N ILE A 62 -4.15 11.46 1.71
CA ILE A 62 -3.20 11.40 2.80
C ILE A 62 -1.78 11.74 2.35
N PRO A 63 -0.95 12.35 3.20
CA PRO A 63 0.44 12.67 2.87
C PRO A 63 1.30 11.41 3.01
N ILE A 64 1.50 10.68 1.92
CA ILE A 64 2.29 9.43 1.93
C ILE A 64 3.76 9.69 2.25
N TRP A 65 4.33 10.76 1.68
CA TRP A 65 5.74 11.11 1.90
C TRP A 65 5.88 12.47 2.57
N THR A 66 6.69 12.52 3.62
CA THR A 66 7.09 13.78 4.25
C THR A 66 8.15 14.48 3.38
N GLY A 67 8.06 15.80 3.27
CA GLY A 67 8.96 16.59 2.44
C GLY A 67 8.51 16.78 0.97
N TYR A 68 7.33 16.28 0.61
CA TYR A 68 6.71 16.49 -0.70
C TYR A 68 5.52 17.46 -0.62
N ASP A 69 5.63 18.50 0.20
CA ASP A 69 4.54 19.46 0.47
C ASP A 69 3.99 20.12 -0.80
N GLU A 70 4.83 20.33 -1.82
CA GLU A 70 4.41 20.86 -3.11
C GLU A 70 3.38 19.99 -3.83
N ILE A 71 3.43 18.66 -3.66
CA ILE A 71 2.46 17.73 -4.25
C ILE A 71 1.10 17.87 -3.58
N TYR A 72 1.10 18.21 -2.30
CA TYR A 72 -0.11 18.25 -1.47
C TYR A 72 -0.67 19.66 -1.27
N LYS A 73 -0.04 20.71 -1.82
CA LYS A 73 -0.41 22.11 -1.57
C LYS A 73 -1.84 22.46 -1.96
N ASP A 74 -2.36 21.77 -2.97
CA ASP A 74 -3.70 22.01 -3.50
C ASP A 74 -4.79 21.17 -2.81
N PHE A 75 -4.41 20.38 -1.80
CA PHE A 75 -5.31 19.50 -1.05
C PHE A 75 -5.43 19.98 0.40
N ASP A 76 -6.67 20.03 0.89
CA ASP A 76 -6.93 20.19 2.34
C ASP A 76 -6.74 18.87 3.06
N ILE A 77 -5.50 18.59 3.46
CA ILE A 77 -5.14 17.33 4.11
C ILE A 77 -5.44 17.39 5.60
N ASP A 78 -6.35 16.54 6.05
CA ASP A 78 -6.59 16.31 7.46
C ASP A 78 -5.40 15.55 8.09
N LYS A 79 -4.61 16.29 8.87
CA LYS A 79 -3.43 15.74 9.57
C LYS A 79 -3.78 14.97 10.85
N LYS A 80 -5.06 14.81 11.19
CA LYS A 80 -5.51 14.14 12.42
C LYS A 80 -6.11 12.76 12.15
N ASN A 81 -6.66 12.57 10.96
CA ASN A 81 -7.35 11.36 10.57
C ASN A 81 -6.68 10.73 9.35
N GLY A 82 -6.71 9.40 9.31
CA GLY A 82 -6.15 8.60 8.25
C GLY A 82 -7.08 8.40 7.07
N LEU A 83 -6.69 7.50 6.19
CA LEU A 83 -7.32 7.17 4.91
C LEU A 83 -8.83 6.90 5.01
N HIS A 84 -9.26 6.20 6.07
CA HIS A 84 -10.65 5.81 6.31
C HIS A 84 -11.32 6.60 7.45
N GLY A 85 -10.71 7.69 7.91
CA GLY A 85 -11.25 8.55 8.96
C GLY A 85 -10.84 8.16 10.39
N ASP A 86 -10.09 7.08 10.57
CA ASP A 86 -9.53 6.71 11.87
C ASP A 86 -8.44 7.68 12.29
N ARG A 87 -8.24 7.81 13.61
CA ARG A 87 -7.14 8.65 14.10
C ARG A 87 -5.81 8.10 13.66
N ILE A 88 -4.94 8.99 13.15
CA ILE A 88 -3.55 8.63 12.86
C ILE A 88 -2.86 8.11 14.11
N ARG A 89 -1.96 7.15 13.94
CA ARG A 89 -1.14 6.60 15.01
C ARG A 89 0.33 6.55 14.61
N ARG A 90 1.20 6.58 15.60
CA ARG A 90 2.61 6.33 15.37
C ARG A 90 2.82 4.84 15.11
N VAL A 91 3.55 4.52 14.05
CA VAL A 91 3.94 3.16 13.69
C VAL A 91 5.46 3.11 13.59
N GLU A 92 6.09 2.30 14.42
CA GLU A 92 7.54 2.10 14.45
C GLU A 92 7.97 1.01 13.48
N CYS A 93 7.25 -0.09 13.42
CA CYS A 93 7.51 -1.22 12.55
C CYS A 93 6.39 -1.36 11.54
N CYS A 94 6.68 -1.05 10.27
CA CYS A 94 5.69 -1.16 9.21
C CYS A 94 5.35 -2.64 8.95
N PRO A 95 4.07 -3.04 8.98
CA PRO A 95 3.69 -4.44 8.79
C PRO A 95 3.69 -4.87 7.32
N PHE A 96 3.53 -3.95 6.36
CA PHE A 96 3.39 -4.26 4.94
C PHE A 96 4.45 -5.23 4.38
N PRO A 97 5.76 -5.04 4.63
CA PRO A 97 6.77 -5.95 4.11
C PRO A 97 6.70 -7.37 4.68
N PHE A 98 5.90 -7.63 5.72
CA PHE A 98 5.78 -8.96 6.31
C PHE A 98 4.73 -9.85 5.64
N TYR A 99 3.86 -9.28 4.79
CA TYR A 99 2.82 -10.02 4.09
C TYR A 99 2.71 -9.70 2.60
N SER A 100 3.42 -8.68 2.10
CA SER A 100 3.38 -8.32 0.69
C SER A 100 4.70 -7.74 0.19
N PHE A 101 4.91 -7.84 -1.12
CA PHE A 101 5.90 -7.07 -1.89
C PHE A 101 5.34 -6.82 -3.30
N VAL A 102 6.00 -5.98 -4.06
CA VAL A 102 5.55 -5.58 -5.40
C VAL A 102 6.54 -6.06 -6.44
N ILE A 103 6.04 -6.66 -7.51
CA ILE A 103 6.81 -6.89 -8.74
C ILE A 103 6.45 -5.79 -9.72
N ASN A 104 7.42 -4.99 -10.09
CA ASN A 104 7.26 -3.90 -11.04
C ASN A 104 7.24 -4.42 -12.50
N PRO A 105 6.76 -3.62 -13.47
CA PRO A 105 6.64 -4.07 -14.87
C PRO A 105 7.96 -4.51 -15.53
N ASP A 106 9.10 -4.06 -15.01
CA ASP A 106 10.44 -4.45 -15.46
C ASP A 106 10.98 -5.72 -14.76
N GLY A 107 10.18 -6.33 -13.87
CA GLY A 107 10.55 -7.51 -13.10
C GLY A 107 11.22 -7.22 -11.76
N GLN A 108 11.64 -5.99 -11.48
CA GLN A 108 12.22 -5.65 -10.19
C GLN A 108 11.19 -5.79 -9.05
N ALA A 109 11.58 -6.47 -7.98
CA ALA A 109 10.76 -6.63 -6.79
C ALA A 109 11.15 -5.62 -5.72
N THR A 110 10.19 -4.81 -5.26
CA THR A 110 10.34 -3.85 -4.17
C THR A 110 9.48 -4.26 -2.96
N VAL A 111 9.87 -3.85 -1.78
CA VAL A 111 9.21 -4.29 -0.53
C VAL A 111 7.81 -3.71 -0.32
N CYS A 112 7.44 -2.64 -1.04
CA CYS A 112 6.20 -1.91 -0.79
C CYS A 112 5.71 -1.17 -2.03
N CYS A 113 4.39 -1.05 -2.20
CA CYS A 113 3.76 -0.28 -3.26
C CYS A 113 3.95 1.24 -3.13
N SER A 114 4.27 1.74 -1.92
CA SER A 114 4.57 3.17 -1.70
C SER A 114 6.01 3.55 -2.06
N ASP A 115 6.86 2.59 -2.45
CA ASP A 115 8.23 2.86 -2.92
C ASP A 115 8.25 3.15 -4.43
N TRP A 116 7.70 4.29 -4.84
CA TRP A 116 7.61 4.67 -6.26
C TRP A 116 8.96 4.95 -6.90
N GLU A 117 9.95 5.35 -6.10
CA GLU A 117 11.32 5.57 -6.57
C GLU A 117 12.13 4.27 -6.69
N ARG A 118 11.54 3.12 -6.30
CA ARG A 118 12.15 1.78 -6.35
C ARG A 118 13.50 1.69 -5.63
N LYS A 119 13.59 2.33 -4.48
CA LYS A 119 14.81 2.32 -3.65
C LYS A 119 14.99 1.03 -2.87
N THR A 120 13.91 0.24 -2.68
CA THR A 120 13.93 -0.97 -1.86
C THR A 120 13.92 -2.25 -2.69
N VAL A 121 14.73 -2.32 -3.75
CA VAL A 121 14.80 -3.52 -4.60
C VAL A 121 15.38 -4.69 -3.81
N VAL A 122 14.67 -5.83 -3.81
CA VAL A 122 14.99 -7.05 -3.06
C VAL A 122 15.10 -8.29 -3.91
N GLY A 123 14.87 -8.18 -5.21
CA GLY A 123 15.00 -9.28 -6.17
C GLY A 123 14.57 -8.88 -7.57
N ASP A 124 14.70 -9.84 -8.52
CA ASP A 124 14.33 -9.69 -9.92
C ASP A 124 13.54 -10.92 -10.39
N ALA A 125 12.28 -10.73 -10.72
CA ALA A 125 11.39 -11.78 -11.17
C ALA A 125 11.69 -12.29 -12.61
N ASN A 126 12.56 -11.60 -13.36
CA ASN A 126 13.03 -12.11 -14.64
C ASN A 126 13.98 -13.31 -14.49
N ILE A 127 14.65 -13.43 -13.34
CA ILE A 127 15.67 -14.46 -13.07
C ILE A 127 15.42 -15.24 -11.78
N GLN A 128 14.43 -14.85 -10.98
CA GLN A 128 14.08 -15.49 -9.72
C GLN A 128 12.58 -15.76 -9.64
N SER A 129 12.21 -16.89 -9.06
CA SER A 129 10.81 -17.12 -8.71
C SER A 129 10.38 -16.22 -7.54
N VAL A 130 9.07 -15.96 -7.44
CA VAL A 130 8.47 -15.23 -6.31
C VAL A 130 8.89 -15.83 -4.95
N LYS A 131 8.97 -17.18 -4.87
CA LYS A 131 9.37 -17.90 -3.67
C LYS A 131 10.85 -17.64 -3.31
N GLU A 132 11.73 -17.56 -4.30
CA GLU A 132 13.15 -17.27 -4.09
C GLU A 132 13.35 -15.83 -3.63
N ILE A 133 12.64 -14.87 -4.21
CA ILE A 133 12.68 -13.46 -3.78
C ILE A 133 12.19 -13.34 -2.34
N TRP A 134 11.01 -13.89 -2.03
CA TRP A 134 10.38 -13.84 -0.71
C TRP A 134 11.26 -14.44 0.39
N ASN A 135 11.94 -15.55 0.08
CA ASN A 135 12.84 -16.23 1.02
C ASN A 135 14.30 -15.76 0.88
N GLY A 136 14.57 -14.83 -0.01
CA GLY A 136 15.91 -14.35 -0.34
C GLY A 136 16.57 -13.58 0.81
N LYS A 137 17.91 -13.57 0.78
CA LYS A 137 18.72 -12.90 1.81
C LYS A 137 18.44 -11.38 1.85
N GLN A 138 18.27 -10.75 0.70
CA GLN A 138 18.02 -9.30 0.62
C GLN A 138 16.70 -8.93 1.29
N TYR A 139 15.62 -9.64 0.95
CA TYR A 139 14.32 -9.41 1.55
C TYR A 139 14.33 -9.68 3.06
N ARG A 140 14.94 -10.79 3.46
CA ARG A 140 15.09 -11.12 4.88
C ARG A 140 15.88 -10.08 5.66
N ASN A 141 16.98 -9.58 5.10
CA ASN A 141 17.77 -8.52 5.72
C ASN A 141 16.95 -7.24 5.91
N PHE A 142 16.12 -6.89 4.93
CA PHE A 142 15.21 -5.76 5.04
C PHE A 142 14.21 -5.95 6.20
N LEU A 143 13.56 -7.11 6.28
CA LEU A 143 12.62 -7.43 7.37
C LEU A 143 13.29 -7.42 8.75
N MET A 144 14.48 -8.00 8.85
CA MET A 144 15.27 -7.99 10.09
C MET A 144 15.67 -6.57 10.50
N GLY A 145 16.04 -5.73 9.56
CA GLY A 145 16.34 -4.32 9.79
C GLY A 145 15.10 -3.57 10.29
N MET A 146 13.93 -3.80 9.66
CA MET A 146 12.65 -3.23 10.08
C MET A 146 12.31 -3.59 11.53
N LEU A 147 12.50 -4.85 11.92
CA LEU A 147 12.26 -5.31 13.28
C LEU A 147 13.28 -4.75 14.29
N LYS A 148 14.55 -4.61 13.91
CA LYS A 148 15.60 -4.11 14.82
C LYS A 148 15.56 -2.59 15.01
N ASN A 149 15.48 -1.87 13.92
CA ASN A 149 15.73 -0.43 13.89
C ASN A 149 14.44 0.40 13.80
N GLY A 150 13.33 -0.24 13.38
CA GLY A 150 12.12 0.47 13.02
C GLY A 150 12.20 1.09 11.62
N ARG A 151 11.06 1.50 11.07
CA ARG A 151 10.95 1.97 9.69
C ARG A 151 11.82 3.20 9.38
N THR A 152 11.89 4.14 10.32
CA THR A 152 12.60 5.41 10.11
C THR A 152 14.12 5.28 10.08
N GLN A 153 14.66 4.19 10.61
CA GLN A 153 16.09 3.92 10.64
C GLN A 153 16.51 2.71 9.79
N ASN A 154 15.55 2.00 9.21
CA ASN A 154 15.83 0.83 8.39
C ASN A 154 16.27 1.19 6.98
N HIS A 155 15.51 2.06 6.32
CA HIS A 155 15.75 2.45 4.94
C HIS A 155 15.30 3.88 4.67
N GLU A 156 15.97 4.59 3.75
CA GLU A 156 15.66 5.99 3.43
C GLU A 156 14.23 6.18 2.89
N ALA A 157 13.74 5.28 2.03
CA ALA A 157 12.37 5.32 1.53
C ALA A 157 11.34 5.19 2.67
N CYS A 158 11.62 4.35 3.67
CA CYS A 158 10.75 4.17 4.83
C CYS A 158 10.81 5.35 5.81
N ARG A 159 11.94 6.05 5.87
CA ARG A 159 12.13 7.19 6.75
C ARG A 159 11.20 8.34 6.43
N VAL A 160 10.99 8.61 5.14
CA VAL A 160 10.12 9.69 4.65
C VAL A 160 8.68 9.25 4.43
N CYS A 161 8.38 7.96 4.54
CA CYS A 161 7.04 7.42 4.33
C CYS A 161 6.17 7.60 5.57
N ALA A 162 5.02 8.25 5.43
CA ALA A 162 4.02 8.39 6.48
C ALA A 162 2.84 7.41 6.34
N TYR A 163 2.76 6.67 5.23
CA TYR A 163 1.62 5.83 4.87
C TYR A 163 1.12 4.92 6.01
N PRO A 164 1.97 4.13 6.71
CA PRO A 164 1.48 3.23 7.75
C PRO A 164 0.90 3.95 8.98
N CYS A 165 1.15 5.25 9.12
CA CYS A 165 0.55 6.06 10.19
C CYS A 165 -0.85 6.54 9.86
N TYR A 166 -1.17 6.65 8.56
CA TYR A 166 -2.44 7.12 8.04
C TYR A 166 -3.38 6.02 7.57
N ASP A 167 -2.89 4.79 7.43
CA ASP A 167 -3.69 3.63 7.09
C ASP A 167 -3.99 2.79 8.34
N ALA A 168 -5.13 2.09 8.33
CA ALA A 168 -5.53 1.17 9.39
C ALA A 168 -4.76 -0.16 9.29
N VAL A 169 -3.43 -0.08 9.42
CA VAL A 169 -2.56 -1.27 9.37
C VAL A 169 -2.52 -2.01 10.71
N ASP A 170 -2.18 -3.30 10.65
CA ASP A 170 -1.96 -4.10 11.85
C ASP A 170 -0.89 -3.50 12.76
N ASP A 171 -1.13 -3.49 14.06
CA ASP A 171 -0.16 -3.05 15.05
C ASP A 171 0.76 -4.19 15.46
N ILE A 172 1.95 -4.22 14.86
CA ILE A 172 2.97 -5.21 15.18
C ILE A 172 4.05 -4.70 16.14
N ASP A 173 4.00 -3.42 16.53
CA ASP A 173 4.99 -2.81 17.42
C ASP A 173 5.12 -3.55 18.78
N PRO A 174 4.03 -3.95 19.46
CA PRO A 174 4.11 -4.70 20.71
C PRO A 174 4.77 -6.09 20.57
N TYR A 175 4.74 -6.66 19.37
CA TYR A 175 5.22 -8.02 19.08
C TYR A 175 6.59 -8.04 18.39
N ARG A 176 7.18 -6.89 18.14
CA ARG A 176 8.38 -6.68 17.35
C ARG A 176 9.56 -7.57 17.80
N GLN A 177 9.83 -7.62 19.09
CA GLN A 177 10.91 -8.46 19.63
C GLN A 177 10.64 -9.96 19.45
N LYS A 178 9.42 -10.41 19.74
CA LYS A 178 9.01 -11.81 19.57
C LYS A 178 9.12 -12.26 18.10
N ILE A 179 8.71 -11.37 17.16
CA ILE A 179 8.84 -11.63 15.73
C ILE A 179 10.31 -11.72 15.34
N LEU A 180 11.15 -10.80 15.83
CA LEU A 180 12.60 -10.79 15.57
C LEU A 180 13.28 -12.07 16.03
N GLU A 181 12.94 -12.58 17.21
CA GLU A 181 13.49 -13.84 17.74
C GLU A 181 13.10 -15.02 16.86
N LYS A 182 11.85 -15.09 16.43
CA LYS A 182 11.37 -16.12 15.50
C LYS A 182 12.14 -16.11 14.17
N TYR A 183 12.36 -14.92 13.59
CA TYR A 183 13.14 -14.78 12.35
C TYR A 183 14.60 -15.23 12.51
N LYS A 184 15.24 -14.93 13.64
CA LYS A 184 16.62 -15.38 13.95
C LYS A 184 16.72 -16.89 14.05
N ASN A 185 15.75 -17.57 14.67
CA ASN A 185 15.75 -19.01 14.84
C ASN A 185 15.59 -19.74 13.49
N VAL A 186 14.65 -19.30 12.64
CA VAL A 186 14.46 -19.85 11.29
C VAL A 186 15.71 -19.69 10.42
N THR A 187 16.49 -18.62 10.64
CA THR A 187 17.74 -18.40 9.90
C THR A 187 18.83 -19.35 10.34
N ARG A 188 18.97 -19.62 11.64
CA ARG A 188 19.96 -20.57 12.18
C ARG A 188 19.71 -22.01 11.72
N GLU A 189 18.44 -22.44 11.66
CA GLU A 189 18.10 -23.79 11.19
C GLU A 189 18.42 -24.00 9.70
N LYS A 190 18.35 -22.96 8.87
CA LYS A 190 18.68 -23.03 7.43
C LYS A 190 20.19 -22.95 7.13
N GLU A 191 20.99 -22.43 8.04
CA GLU A 191 22.45 -22.36 7.91
C GLU A 191 23.14 -23.64 8.44
N THR A 192 22.40 -24.51 9.12
CA THR A 192 22.91 -25.75 9.71
C THR A 192 22.56 -27.00 8.87
N LEU A 193 21.84 -26.83 7.75
CA LEU A 193 21.50 -27.88 6.76
C LEU A 193 22.23 -27.65 5.45
#